data_e965dd0a6a2b8e9b98a6586aa372a4a8
#
_entry.id   e965dd0a6a2b8e9b98a6586aa372a4a8
#
_cell.length_a   1.000
_cell.length_b   1.000
_cell.length_c   1.000
_cell.angle_alpha   90.00
_cell.angle_beta   90.00
_cell.angle_gamma   90.00
#
_symmetry.space_group_name_H-M   'P 1'
#
loop_
_entity.id
_entity.type
_entity.pdbx_description
1 polymer ?
#
loop_
_entity_poly.entity_id
_entity_poly.type
_entity_poly.pdbx_seq_one_letter_code
_entity_poly.pdbx_strand_id
1 'polypeptide(L)'
;MGTCKYCGKDAGWFSHSHKECKEKHNQGVNDFAAVVSAYFTMRTTAVGVQQSKQRLKVTSYLSDDDVCNIANAEIRRYTASIHRPYAPSSMKLMDEFLIAIGVSYGKVNKNGAVSEFTKKLMRGFMVEYFTGHLTLPIAHQRCEKVLGKFPMIQSDIEDAYLYVLNKAATNFTKNGSISSSNQQKIDDYVNYLQLPINNLPTQYQNSELSKLGQMCILQKLQNGILPSNNMPAPIMLGKGEEILWTYNGVSMYQEKTVKEYGGRRSGWSFRVAKGVTYHTGSTKIKPIEHTFMDCKGIGTLYITNKNLIFQSTTSAQKVPYSKMIGVTPYSDGVEVHRDGANMKRLTFQGFDSWFLMNVISLIANM
;
A
#
# COMPACT_ATOMS: atom_id res chain seq x y z
N MET A 1 5.85 -44.67 -23.64
CA MET A 1 4.88 -44.16 -24.62
C MET A 1 4.16 -42.96 -24.06
N GLY A 2 4.20 -41.82 -24.77
CA GLY A 2 3.52 -40.61 -24.35
C GLY A 2 2.05 -40.63 -24.77
N THR A 3 1.14 -40.27 -23.85
CA THR A 3 -0.29 -40.16 -24.17
C THR A 3 -0.63 -38.71 -24.56
N CYS A 4 -1.37 -38.54 -25.65
CA CYS A 4 -1.81 -37.24 -26.10
C CYS A 4 -2.77 -36.59 -25.06
N LYS A 5 -2.40 -35.47 -24.51
CA LYS A 5 -3.16 -34.78 -23.51
C LYS A 5 -4.57 -34.30 -23.95
N TYR A 6 -4.81 -34.26 -25.27
CA TYR A 6 -6.08 -33.84 -25.82
C TYR A 6 -7.03 -35.00 -26.11
N CYS A 7 -6.58 -36.03 -26.82
CA CYS A 7 -7.45 -37.14 -27.26
C CYS A 7 -7.24 -38.44 -26.50
N GLY A 8 -6.29 -38.53 -25.57
CA GLY A 8 -6.01 -39.71 -24.76
C GLY A 8 -5.34 -40.87 -25.49
N LYS A 9 -5.05 -40.74 -26.82
CA LYS A 9 -4.40 -41.80 -27.63
C LYS A 9 -2.89 -41.68 -27.53
N ASP A 10 -2.17 -42.76 -27.92
CA ASP A 10 -0.71 -42.78 -27.96
C ASP A 10 -0.19 -41.66 -28.89
N ALA A 11 0.72 -40.83 -28.39
CA ALA A 11 1.31 -39.73 -29.11
C ALA A 11 2.79 -40.01 -29.55
N GLY A 12 3.30 -41.21 -29.32
CA GLY A 12 4.68 -41.59 -29.58
C GLY A 12 5.62 -41.38 -28.38
N TRP A 13 6.88 -41.76 -28.55
CA TRP A 13 7.87 -41.86 -27.44
C TRP A 13 8.31 -40.53 -26.86
N PHE A 14 8.27 -39.43 -27.64
CA PHE A 14 8.78 -38.13 -27.24
C PHE A 14 7.75 -37.00 -27.35
N SER A 15 6.47 -37.31 -27.58
CA SER A 15 5.42 -36.34 -27.77
C SER A 15 4.32 -36.51 -26.72
N HIS A 16 3.82 -35.38 -26.18
CA HIS A 16 2.67 -35.34 -25.29
C HIS A 16 1.38 -34.88 -25.99
N SER A 17 1.42 -34.71 -27.33
CA SER A 17 0.25 -34.32 -28.12
C SER A 17 0.48 -34.59 -29.62
N HIS A 18 -0.59 -34.96 -30.35
CA HIS A 18 -0.61 -34.94 -31.80
C HIS A 18 -0.65 -33.48 -32.31
N LYS A 19 0.02 -33.23 -33.43
CA LYS A 19 0.03 -31.90 -34.06
C LYS A 19 -1.39 -31.44 -34.41
N GLU A 20 -2.19 -32.28 -35.02
CA GLU A 20 -3.58 -32.00 -35.36
C GLU A 20 -4.48 -31.69 -34.12
N CYS A 21 -4.29 -32.44 -33.03
CA CYS A 21 -5.03 -32.19 -31.79
C CYS A 21 -4.66 -30.84 -31.18
N LYS A 22 -3.37 -30.48 -31.24
CA LYS A 22 -2.89 -29.17 -30.77
C LYS A 22 -3.41 -28.03 -31.64
N GLU A 23 -3.46 -28.20 -32.97
CA GLU A 23 -4.00 -27.19 -33.88
C GLU A 23 -5.50 -27.02 -33.67
N LYS A 24 -6.29 -28.10 -33.53
CA LYS A 24 -7.71 -28.06 -33.19
C LYS A 24 -7.96 -27.38 -31.85
N HIS A 25 -7.14 -27.66 -30.84
CA HIS A 25 -7.26 -26.99 -29.55
C HIS A 25 -6.99 -25.49 -29.65
N ASN A 26 -5.91 -25.10 -30.31
CA ASN A 26 -5.58 -23.68 -30.49
C ASN A 26 -6.69 -22.91 -31.24
N GLN A 27 -7.23 -23.56 -32.30
CA GLN A 27 -8.37 -22.98 -33.02
C GLN A 27 -9.59 -22.82 -32.10
N GLY A 28 -9.91 -23.85 -31.29
CA GLY A 28 -11.02 -23.78 -30.34
C GLY A 28 -10.86 -22.69 -29.28
N VAL A 29 -9.64 -22.47 -28.80
CA VAL A 29 -9.30 -21.37 -27.88
C VAL A 29 -9.57 -20.01 -28.54
N ASN A 30 -9.11 -19.81 -29.78
CA ASN A 30 -9.34 -18.57 -30.52
C ASN A 30 -10.82 -18.35 -30.83
N ASP A 31 -11.54 -19.40 -31.25
CA ASP A 31 -12.97 -19.33 -31.52
C ASP A 31 -13.77 -18.95 -30.27
N PHE A 32 -13.43 -19.52 -29.12
CA PHE A 32 -14.08 -19.20 -27.87
C PHE A 32 -13.78 -17.76 -27.43
N ALA A 33 -12.52 -17.32 -27.57
CA ALA A 33 -12.14 -15.92 -27.28
C ALA A 33 -12.94 -14.92 -28.12
N ALA A 34 -13.13 -15.22 -29.42
CA ALA A 34 -13.97 -14.41 -30.31
C ALA A 34 -15.43 -14.35 -29.85
N VAL A 35 -16.00 -15.47 -29.39
CA VAL A 35 -17.39 -15.52 -28.88
C VAL A 35 -17.51 -14.71 -27.59
N VAL A 36 -16.56 -14.82 -26.66
CA VAL A 36 -16.58 -14.04 -25.40
C VAL A 36 -16.43 -12.54 -25.67
N SER A 37 -15.54 -12.17 -26.60
CA SER A 37 -15.39 -10.78 -27.04
C SER A 37 -16.67 -10.23 -27.68
N ALA A 38 -17.34 -11.06 -28.52
CA ALA A 38 -18.62 -10.72 -29.11
C ALA A 38 -19.72 -10.53 -28.06
N TYR A 39 -19.69 -11.30 -26.96
CA TYR A 39 -20.62 -11.13 -25.85
C TYR A 39 -20.48 -9.75 -25.17
N PHE A 40 -19.28 -9.36 -24.78
CA PHE A 40 -19.04 -8.07 -24.14
C PHE A 40 -19.26 -6.87 -25.08
N THR A 41 -19.31 -7.11 -26.39
CA THR A 41 -19.70 -6.10 -27.40
C THR A 41 -21.15 -6.21 -27.85
N MET A 42 -21.99 -6.97 -27.14
CA MET A 42 -23.42 -7.16 -27.40
C MET A 42 -23.78 -7.77 -28.78
N ARG A 43 -22.85 -8.55 -29.37
CA ARG A 43 -23.04 -9.22 -30.66
C ARG A 43 -23.52 -10.67 -30.51
N THR A 44 -23.49 -11.21 -29.29
CA THR A 44 -24.04 -12.53 -28.96
C THR A 44 -24.64 -12.52 -27.57
N THR A 45 -25.32 -13.60 -27.18
CA THR A 45 -26.00 -13.74 -25.88
C THR A 45 -25.25 -14.67 -24.94
N ALA A 46 -25.60 -14.67 -23.65
CA ALA A 46 -25.07 -15.60 -22.64
C ALA A 46 -25.34 -17.07 -23.07
N VAL A 47 -26.52 -17.38 -23.67
CA VAL A 47 -26.82 -18.68 -24.21
C VAL A 47 -25.86 -19.07 -25.34
N GLY A 48 -25.54 -18.13 -26.24
CA GLY A 48 -24.55 -18.34 -27.31
C GLY A 48 -23.15 -18.66 -26.77
N VAL A 49 -22.72 -18.00 -25.68
CA VAL A 49 -21.45 -18.32 -24.99
C VAL A 49 -21.50 -19.72 -24.41
N GLN A 50 -22.57 -20.10 -23.72
CA GLN A 50 -22.74 -21.42 -23.12
C GLN A 50 -22.72 -22.54 -24.17
N GLN A 51 -23.48 -22.39 -25.26
CA GLN A 51 -23.52 -23.36 -26.35
C GLN A 51 -22.17 -23.52 -27.05
N SER A 52 -21.48 -22.39 -27.31
CA SER A 52 -20.14 -22.41 -27.92
C SER A 52 -19.11 -23.10 -27.00
N LYS A 53 -19.13 -22.84 -25.69
CA LYS A 53 -18.31 -23.54 -24.73
C LYS A 53 -18.54 -25.05 -24.79
N GLN A 54 -19.80 -25.50 -24.72
CA GLN A 54 -20.14 -26.93 -24.76
C GLN A 54 -19.67 -27.59 -26.05
N ARG A 55 -19.94 -26.98 -27.19
CA ARG A 55 -19.49 -27.46 -28.49
C ARG A 55 -17.98 -27.60 -28.56
N LEU A 56 -17.22 -26.53 -28.19
CA LEU A 56 -15.77 -26.50 -28.32
C LEU A 56 -15.06 -27.42 -27.31
N LYS A 57 -15.66 -27.71 -26.15
CA LYS A 57 -15.17 -28.77 -25.27
C LYS A 57 -15.09 -30.13 -25.95
N VAL A 58 -16.09 -30.47 -26.74
CA VAL A 58 -16.18 -31.77 -27.43
C VAL A 58 -15.33 -31.77 -28.71
N THR A 59 -15.44 -30.74 -29.55
CA THR A 59 -14.82 -30.69 -30.87
C THR A 59 -13.37 -30.27 -30.88
N SER A 60 -12.96 -29.45 -29.90
CA SER A 60 -11.64 -28.80 -29.91
C SER A 60 -10.90 -28.92 -28.57
N TYR A 61 -11.35 -29.80 -27.68
CA TYR A 61 -10.71 -30.07 -26.39
C TYR A 61 -10.52 -28.82 -25.50
N LEU A 62 -11.44 -27.84 -25.58
CA LEU A 62 -11.40 -26.63 -24.76
C LEU A 62 -11.51 -27.02 -23.29
N SER A 63 -10.52 -26.67 -22.48
CA SER A 63 -10.49 -26.95 -21.04
C SER A 63 -11.15 -25.84 -20.22
N ASP A 64 -11.48 -26.11 -18.94
CA ASP A 64 -11.98 -25.09 -18.03
C ASP A 64 -10.90 -24.04 -17.69
N ASP A 65 -9.61 -24.42 -17.75
CA ASP A 65 -8.52 -23.46 -17.56
C ASP A 65 -8.41 -22.49 -18.75
N ASP A 66 -8.62 -22.97 -19.99
CA ASP A 66 -8.69 -22.11 -21.17
C ASP A 66 -9.86 -21.13 -21.05
N VAL A 67 -11.04 -21.63 -20.63
CA VAL A 67 -12.21 -20.80 -20.39
C VAL A 67 -11.93 -19.71 -19.34
N CYS A 68 -11.26 -20.07 -18.24
CA CYS A 68 -10.88 -19.11 -17.20
C CYS A 68 -9.90 -18.05 -17.73
N ASN A 69 -8.88 -18.47 -18.48
CA ASN A 69 -7.88 -17.54 -19.02
C ASN A 69 -8.49 -16.55 -20.00
N ILE A 70 -9.34 -17.05 -20.90
CA ILE A 70 -10.08 -16.22 -21.87
C ILE A 70 -11.04 -15.27 -21.11
N ALA A 71 -11.80 -15.78 -20.14
CA ALA A 71 -12.70 -14.98 -19.34
C ALA A 71 -11.96 -13.85 -18.61
N ASN A 72 -10.83 -14.13 -17.97
CA ASN A 72 -10.01 -13.13 -17.29
C ASN A 72 -9.56 -12.02 -18.25
N ALA A 73 -9.05 -12.38 -19.44
CA ALA A 73 -8.59 -11.41 -20.42
C ALA A 73 -9.73 -10.52 -20.92
N GLU A 74 -10.88 -11.10 -21.25
CA GLU A 74 -12.01 -10.35 -21.78
C GLU A 74 -12.73 -9.52 -20.70
N ILE A 75 -12.83 -10.01 -19.45
CA ILE A 75 -13.34 -9.22 -18.31
C ILE A 75 -12.47 -7.98 -18.09
N ARG A 76 -11.14 -8.12 -18.12
CA ARG A 76 -10.23 -6.95 -17.98
C ARG A 76 -10.44 -5.96 -19.13
N ARG A 77 -10.54 -6.44 -20.38
CA ARG A 77 -10.78 -5.60 -21.55
C ARG A 77 -12.12 -4.87 -21.42
N TYR A 78 -13.18 -5.59 -21.06
CA TYR A 78 -14.50 -5.00 -20.82
C TYR A 78 -14.44 -3.97 -19.68
N THR A 79 -13.82 -4.31 -18.55
CA THR A 79 -13.65 -3.39 -17.41
C THR A 79 -12.94 -2.10 -17.83
N ALA A 80 -11.92 -2.18 -18.66
CA ALA A 80 -11.21 -1.00 -19.17
C ALA A 80 -12.13 -0.13 -20.05
N SER A 81 -13.02 -0.71 -20.83
CA SER A 81 -13.93 -0.01 -21.74
C SER A 81 -15.13 0.66 -21.04
N ILE A 82 -15.42 0.35 -19.77
CA ILE A 82 -16.52 0.97 -19.03
C ILE A 82 -16.17 2.41 -18.69
N HIS A 83 -16.80 3.38 -19.30
CA HIS A 83 -16.63 4.81 -19.02
C HIS A 83 -17.62 5.33 -17.96
N ARG A 84 -18.81 4.70 -17.85
CA ARG A 84 -19.83 5.00 -16.84
C ARG A 84 -20.15 3.75 -16.03
N PRO A 85 -19.43 3.51 -14.91
CA PRO A 85 -19.48 2.24 -14.17
C PRO A 85 -20.81 1.93 -13.47
N TYR A 86 -21.70 2.89 -13.34
CA TYR A 86 -22.96 2.78 -12.62
C TYR A 86 -24.16 2.32 -13.48
N ALA A 87 -23.93 1.83 -14.69
CA ALA A 87 -25.01 1.25 -15.48
C ALA A 87 -25.41 -0.11 -14.88
N PRO A 88 -26.65 -0.31 -14.43
CA PRO A 88 -27.14 -1.61 -13.95
C PRO A 88 -26.94 -2.74 -14.96
N SER A 89 -26.89 -2.39 -16.25
CA SER A 89 -26.57 -3.29 -17.35
C SER A 89 -25.22 -3.96 -17.24
N SER A 90 -24.16 -3.27 -16.76
CA SER A 90 -22.82 -3.85 -16.63
C SER A 90 -22.77 -4.96 -15.58
N MET A 91 -23.47 -4.78 -14.46
CA MET A 91 -23.56 -5.80 -13.42
C MET A 91 -24.36 -7.02 -13.90
N LYS A 92 -25.49 -6.79 -14.57
CA LYS A 92 -26.29 -7.86 -15.15
C LYS A 92 -25.52 -8.66 -16.22
N LEU A 93 -24.83 -7.94 -17.10
CA LEU A 93 -24.03 -8.56 -18.16
C LEU A 93 -22.92 -9.47 -17.57
N MET A 94 -22.21 -9.00 -16.56
CA MET A 94 -21.17 -9.79 -15.89
C MET A 94 -21.75 -11.02 -15.19
N ASP A 95 -22.85 -10.87 -14.47
CA ASP A 95 -23.55 -11.96 -13.76
C ASP A 95 -23.99 -13.06 -14.75
N GLU A 96 -24.70 -12.67 -15.83
CA GLU A 96 -25.12 -13.59 -16.89
C GLU A 96 -23.94 -14.29 -17.57
N PHE A 97 -22.82 -13.58 -17.80
CA PHE A 97 -21.61 -14.15 -18.35
C PHE A 97 -21.00 -15.22 -17.44
N LEU A 98 -20.83 -14.92 -16.15
CA LEU A 98 -20.26 -15.88 -15.18
C LEU A 98 -21.13 -17.13 -15.05
N ILE A 99 -22.46 -16.99 -15.10
CA ILE A 99 -23.39 -18.12 -15.14
C ILE A 99 -23.21 -18.93 -16.43
N ALA A 100 -23.12 -18.27 -17.58
CA ALA A 100 -23.00 -18.93 -18.88
C ALA A 100 -21.72 -19.74 -19.04
N ILE A 101 -20.60 -19.24 -18.54
CA ILE A 101 -19.35 -20.00 -18.57
C ILE A 101 -19.33 -21.15 -17.54
N GLY A 102 -20.19 -21.11 -16.51
CA GLY A 102 -20.38 -22.21 -15.56
C GLY A 102 -19.09 -22.67 -14.88
N VAL A 103 -18.17 -21.75 -14.59
CA VAL A 103 -16.92 -21.98 -13.85
C VAL A 103 -17.04 -21.30 -12.49
N SER A 104 -16.48 -21.91 -11.45
CA SER A 104 -16.56 -21.32 -10.11
C SER A 104 -15.92 -19.92 -10.07
N TYR A 105 -16.55 -19.00 -9.31
CA TYR A 105 -16.08 -17.64 -9.12
C TYR A 105 -14.58 -17.57 -8.75
N GLY A 106 -14.14 -18.39 -7.79
CA GLY A 106 -12.74 -18.42 -7.35
C GLY A 106 -11.75 -18.78 -8.47
N LYS A 107 -12.12 -19.68 -9.40
CA LYS A 107 -11.28 -20.01 -10.55
C LYS A 107 -11.19 -18.84 -11.54
N VAL A 108 -12.33 -18.23 -11.87
CA VAL A 108 -12.37 -17.07 -12.80
C VAL A 108 -11.64 -15.88 -12.19
N ASN A 109 -11.76 -15.65 -10.87
CA ASN A 109 -11.16 -14.51 -10.19
C ASN A 109 -9.71 -14.74 -9.71
N LYS A 110 -9.09 -15.88 -10.03
CA LYS A 110 -7.72 -16.22 -9.58
C LYS A 110 -6.70 -15.10 -9.83
N ASN A 111 -6.85 -14.39 -10.93
CA ASN A 111 -6.00 -13.25 -11.30
C ASN A 111 -6.65 -11.88 -11.02
N GLY A 112 -7.70 -11.82 -10.21
CA GLY A 112 -8.34 -10.58 -9.75
C GLY A 112 -9.17 -9.83 -10.81
N ALA A 113 -9.47 -10.41 -11.98
CA ALA A 113 -10.18 -9.71 -13.05
C ALA A 113 -11.60 -9.28 -12.64
N VAL A 114 -12.34 -10.15 -11.94
CA VAL A 114 -13.68 -9.83 -11.43
C VAL A 114 -13.61 -8.84 -10.27
N SER A 115 -12.60 -8.94 -9.41
CA SER A 115 -12.37 -7.94 -8.35
C SER A 115 -12.09 -6.55 -8.92
N GLU A 116 -11.30 -6.44 -10.00
CA GLU A 116 -11.07 -5.16 -10.68
C GLU A 116 -12.36 -4.57 -11.27
N PHE A 117 -13.20 -5.41 -11.86
CA PHE A 117 -14.52 -5.00 -12.32
C PHE A 117 -15.39 -4.49 -11.16
N THR A 118 -15.44 -5.23 -10.06
CA THR A 118 -16.18 -4.87 -8.85
C THR A 118 -15.67 -3.55 -8.27
N LYS A 119 -14.35 -3.39 -8.11
CA LYS A 119 -13.72 -2.13 -7.66
C LYS A 119 -14.12 -0.96 -8.57
N LYS A 120 -14.17 -1.16 -9.88
CA LYS A 120 -14.54 -0.10 -10.82
C LYS A 120 -15.99 0.36 -10.65
N LEU A 121 -16.93 -0.57 -10.44
CA LEU A 121 -18.34 -0.23 -10.17
C LEU A 121 -18.48 0.53 -8.84
N MET A 122 -17.87 0.02 -7.76
CA MET A 122 -17.90 0.65 -6.44
C MET A 122 -17.32 2.07 -6.48
N ARG A 123 -16.15 2.23 -7.10
CA ARG A 123 -15.53 3.56 -7.30
C ARG A 123 -16.46 4.50 -8.06
N GLY A 124 -17.17 4.02 -9.06
CA GLY A 124 -18.13 4.82 -9.81
C GLY A 124 -19.27 5.36 -8.93
N PHE A 125 -19.89 4.51 -8.11
CA PHE A 125 -20.96 4.95 -7.19
C PHE A 125 -20.47 5.96 -6.17
N MET A 126 -19.27 5.77 -5.65
CA MET A 126 -18.69 6.71 -4.66
C MET A 126 -18.28 8.03 -5.30
N VAL A 127 -17.84 8.04 -6.58
CA VAL A 127 -17.60 9.28 -7.32
C VAL A 127 -18.89 10.06 -7.49
N GLU A 128 -20.03 9.40 -7.74
CA GLU A 128 -21.35 10.07 -7.84
C GLU A 128 -21.79 10.74 -6.54
N TYR A 129 -21.38 10.20 -5.37
CA TYR A 129 -21.55 10.91 -4.10
C TYR A 129 -20.76 12.21 -4.07
N PHE A 130 -19.47 12.18 -4.38
CA PHE A 130 -18.64 13.40 -4.35
C PHE A 130 -19.07 14.44 -5.37
N THR A 131 -19.63 14.04 -6.52
CA THR A 131 -20.18 14.93 -7.54
C THR A 131 -21.62 15.41 -7.24
N GLY A 132 -22.24 14.88 -6.18
CA GLY A 132 -23.57 15.32 -5.72
C GLY A 132 -24.75 14.67 -6.43
N HIS A 133 -24.51 13.62 -7.24
CA HIS A 133 -25.59 12.89 -7.93
C HIS A 133 -26.26 11.84 -7.02
N LEU A 134 -25.56 11.34 -6.00
CA LEU A 134 -26.08 10.39 -5.04
C LEU A 134 -25.83 10.86 -3.60
N THR A 135 -26.66 10.41 -2.68
CA THR A 135 -26.34 10.48 -1.24
C THR A 135 -25.42 9.32 -0.86
N LEU A 136 -24.65 9.48 0.21
CA LEU A 136 -23.70 8.46 0.65
C LEU A 136 -24.38 7.11 1.00
N PRO A 137 -25.51 7.07 1.72
CA PRO A 137 -26.21 5.81 1.97
C PRO A 137 -26.65 5.09 0.69
N ILE A 138 -27.14 5.83 -0.32
CA ILE A 138 -27.55 5.24 -1.60
C ILE A 138 -26.34 4.71 -2.38
N ALA A 139 -25.24 5.46 -2.42
CA ALA A 139 -24.00 5.01 -3.05
C ALA A 139 -23.46 3.73 -2.38
N HIS A 140 -23.45 3.69 -1.06
CA HIS A 140 -23.03 2.52 -0.28
C HIS A 140 -23.96 1.32 -0.51
N GLN A 141 -25.29 1.50 -0.48
CA GLN A 141 -26.24 0.43 -0.77
C GLN A 141 -26.02 -0.19 -2.17
N ARG A 142 -25.64 0.63 -3.16
CA ARG A 142 -25.28 0.12 -4.50
C ARG A 142 -23.98 -0.69 -4.46
N CYS A 143 -22.99 -0.29 -3.68
CA CYS A 143 -21.78 -1.08 -3.47
C CYS A 143 -22.09 -2.43 -2.82
N GLU A 144 -22.93 -2.46 -1.79
CA GLU A 144 -23.35 -3.69 -1.12
C GLU A 144 -24.06 -4.66 -2.09
N LYS A 145 -24.90 -4.15 -3.00
CA LYS A 145 -25.53 -4.97 -4.04
C LYS A 145 -24.52 -5.60 -4.99
N VAL A 146 -23.46 -4.87 -5.35
CA VAL A 146 -22.36 -5.40 -6.19
C VAL A 146 -21.57 -6.45 -5.43
N LEU A 147 -21.21 -6.18 -4.17
CA LEU A 147 -20.47 -7.11 -3.30
C LEU A 147 -21.25 -8.40 -3.02
N GLY A 148 -22.59 -8.32 -2.91
CA GLY A 148 -23.45 -9.49 -2.77
C GLY A 148 -23.42 -10.43 -3.99
N LYS A 149 -23.08 -9.91 -5.18
CA LYS A 149 -22.90 -10.72 -6.40
C LYS A 149 -21.44 -11.11 -6.67
N PHE A 150 -20.53 -10.20 -6.42
CA PHE A 150 -19.10 -10.33 -6.70
C PHE A 150 -18.31 -10.04 -5.44
N PRO A 151 -18.21 -11.01 -4.49
CA PRO A 151 -17.58 -10.79 -3.20
C PRO A 151 -16.08 -10.50 -3.35
N MET A 152 -15.59 -9.61 -2.49
CA MET A 152 -14.16 -9.26 -2.37
C MET A 152 -13.70 -9.39 -0.92
N ILE A 153 -12.39 -9.48 -0.72
CA ILE A 153 -11.80 -9.40 0.62
C ILE A 153 -11.87 -7.95 1.14
N GLN A 154 -11.93 -7.79 2.46
CA GLN A 154 -12.13 -6.50 3.11
C GLN A 154 -11.08 -5.46 2.71
N SER A 155 -9.81 -5.85 2.61
CA SER A 155 -8.73 -4.94 2.19
C SER A 155 -8.90 -4.37 0.77
N ASP A 156 -9.50 -5.14 -0.15
CA ASP A 156 -9.81 -4.69 -1.50
C ASP A 156 -10.98 -3.70 -1.52
N ILE A 157 -11.96 -3.89 -0.63
CA ILE A 157 -13.10 -2.98 -0.44
C ILE A 157 -12.59 -1.64 0.09
N GLU A 158 -11.77 -1.66 1.12
CA GLU A 158 -11.15 -0.46 1.70
C GLU A 158 -10.29 0.28 0.67
N ASP A 159 -9.48 -0.44 -0.11
CA ASP A 159 -8.70 0.16 -1.20
C ASP A 159 -9.58 0.86 -2.23
N ALA A 160 -10.72 0.26 -2.59
CA ALA A 160 -11.65 0.90 -3.52
C ALA A 160 -12.21 2.22 -2.98
N TYR A 161 -12.52 2.30 -1.69
CA TYR A 161 -13.00 3.52 -1.03
C TYR A 161 -11.89 4.56 -0.86
N LEU A 162 -10.71 4.15 -0.41
CA LEU A 162 -9.55 5.02 -0.26
C LEU A 162 -9.10 5.62 -1.60
N TYR A 163 -9.18 4.85 -2.69
CA TYR A 163 -8.87 5.36 -4.03
C TYR A 163 -9.77 6.53 -4.42
N VAL A 164 -11.08 6.43 -4.16
CA VAL A 164 -12.03 7.51 -4.48
C VAL A 164 -11.80 8.72 -3.59
N LEU A 165 -11.57 8.50 -2.30
CA LEU A 165 -11.26 9.55 -1.36
C LEU A 165 -9.97 10.30 -1.74
N ASN A 166 -8.93 9.59 -2.17
CA ASN A 166 -7.68 10.21 -2.65
C ASN A 166 -7.91 11.07 -3.91
N LYS A 167 -8.74 10.60 -4.85
CA LYS A 167 -9.12 11.40 -6.02
C LYS A 167 -9.95 12.63 -5.66
N ALA A 168 -10.87 12.50 -4.71
CA ALA A 168 -11.65 13.63 -4.21
C ALA A 168 -10.74 14.64 -3.49
N ALA A 169 -9.82 14.19 -2.63
CA ALA A 169 -8.83 15.01 -1.99
C ALA A 169 -8.00 15.80 -3.02
N THR A 170 -7.43 15.12 -4.02
CA THR A 170 -6.66 15.76 -5.11
C THR A 170 -7.47 16.85 -5.83
N ASN A 171 -8.77 16.62 -6.06
CA ASN A 171 -9.60 17.61 -6.74
C ASN A 171 -9.94 18.81 -5.86
N PHE A 172 -10.17 18.56 -4.57
CA PHE A 172 -10.58 19.60 -3.62
C PHE A 172 -9.42 20.47 -3.14
N THR A 173 -8.20 19.95 -3.17
CA THR A 173 -6.99 20.68 -2.72
C THR A 173 -6.24 21.39 -3.86
N LYS A 174 -6.70 21.29 -5.10
CA LYS A 174 -6.03 21.91 -6.28
C LYS A 174 -5.68 23.39 -6.12
N ASN A 175 -6.47 24.13 -5.35
CA ASN A 175 -6.28 25.56 -5.11
C ASN A 175 -5.60 25.89 -3.77
N GLY A 176 -4.98 24.88 -3.12
CA GLY A 176 -4.29 25.06 -1.83
C GLY A 176 -5.21 25.24 -0.61
N SER A 177 -6.54 25.22 -0.81
CA SER A 177 -7.53 25.30 0.28
C SER A 177 -8.72 24.40 -0.04
N ILE A 178 -9.38 23.89 1.01
CA ILE A 178 -10.59 23.10 0.89
C ILE A 178 -11.79 23.92 1.39
N SER A 179 -12.90 23.90 0.66
CA SER A 179 -14.14 24.54 1.14
C SER A 179 -14.77 23.74 2.28
N SER A 180 -15.47 24.43 3.20
CA SER A 180 -16.17 23.77 4.32
C SER A 180 -17.15 22.67 3.83
N SER A 181 -17.82 22.90 2.71
CA SER A 181 -18.73 21.91 2.12
C SER A 181 -18.00 20.66 1.62
N ASN A 182 -16.84 20.81 0.99
CA ASN A 182 -16.04 19.68 0.53
C ASN A 182 -15.42 18.92 1.71
N GLN A 183 -14.99 19.65 2.75
CA GLN A 183 -14.50 19.04 3.99
C GLN A 183 -15.59 18.21 4.68
N GLN A 184 -16.81 18.76 4.79
CA GLN A 184 -17.94 18.02 5.36
C GLN A 184 -18.21 16.72 4.59
N LYS A 185 -18.19 16.75 3.26
CA LYS A 185 -18.34 15.53 2.43
C LYS A 185 -17.27 14.48 2.72
N ILE A 186 -16.03 14.91 2.95
CA ILE A 186 -14.92 14.00 3.29
C ILE A 186 -15.13 13.41 4.68
N ASP A 187 -15.46 14.24 5.66
CA ASP A 187 -15.70 13.81 7.04
C ASP A 187 -16.87 12.82 7.11
N ASP A 188 -17.97 13.10 6.41
CA ASP A 188 -19.12 12.19 6.30
C ASP A 188 -18.71 10.85 5.68
N TYR A 189 -17.94 10.89 4.59
CA TYR A 189 -17.46 9.69 3.90
C TYR A 189 -16.55 8.83 4.78
N VAL A 190 -15.57 9.45 5.44
CA VAL A 190 -14.63 8.78 6.34
C VAL A 190 -15.33 8.17 7.54
N ASN A 191 -16.21 8.93 8.19
CA ASN A 191 -16.92 8.48 9.39
C ASN A 191 -17.93 7.38 9.05
N TYR A 192 -18.67 7.51 7.95
CA TYR A 192 -19.67 6.52 7.54
C TYR A 192 -19.05 5.19 7.18
N LEU A 193 -17.94 5.21 6.44
CA LEU A 193 -17.23 4.00 5.99
C LEU A 193 -16.14 3.55 6.98
N GLN A 194 -15.94 4.26 8.09
CA GLN A 194 -14.94 3.97 9.13
C GLN A 194 -13.51 3.80 8.56
N LEU A 195 -13.13 4.66 7.61
CA LEU A 195 -11.86 4.52 6.92
C LEU A 195 -10.67 4.93 7.80
N PRO A 196 -9.56 4.16 7.78
CA PRO A 196 -8.40 4.41 8.64
C PRO A 196 -7.49 5.51 8.08
N ILE A 197 -7.97 6.76 8.00
CA ILE A 197 -7.19 7.86 7.41
C ILE A 197 -5.93 8.22 8.19
N ASN A 198 -5.84 7.87 9.48
CA ASN A 198 -4.67 8.12 10.32
C ASN A 198 -3.59 7.02 10.19
N ASN A 199 -3.92 5.91 9.53
CA ASN A 199 -3.02 4.79 9.25
C ASN A 199 -3.25 4.28 7.84
N LEU A 200 -2.90 5.12 6.88
CA LEU A 200 -3.09 4.80 5.48
C LEU A 200 -2.14 3.68 5.02
N PRO A 201 -2.60 2.79 4.12
CA PRO A 201 -1.72 1.88 3.41
C PRO A 201 -0.57 2.62 2.72
N THR A 202 0.58 1.96 2.60
CA THR A 202 1.84 2.55 2.08
C THR A 202 1.65 3.32 0.76
N GLN A 203 0.79 2.82 -0.12
CA GLN A 203 0.49 3.45 -1.42
C GLN A 203 -0.18 4.84 -1.31
N TYR A 204 -0.76 5.18 -0.16
CA TYR A 204 -1.41 6.48 0.08
C TYR A 204 -0.63 7.39 1.03
N GLN A 205 0.49 6.94 1.62
CA GLN A 205 1.21 7.68 2.66
C GLN A 205 1.80 9.02 2.17
N ASN A 206 2.14 9.12 0.88
CA ASN A 206 2.65 10.36 0.27
C ASN A 206 1.66 10.97 -0.73
N SER A 207 0.37 10.69 -0.57
CA SER A 207 -0.69 11.19 -1.45
C SER A 207 -1.37 12.45 -0.88
N GLU A 208 -2.19 13.11 -1.69
CA GLU A 208 -3.02 14.22 -1.23
C GLU A 208 -4.00 13.82 -0.13
N LEU A 209 -4.42 12.55 -0.09
CA LEU A 209 -5.22 12.01 1.01
C LEU A 209 -4.47 12.04 2.34
N SER A 210 -3.18 11.69 2.32
CA SER A 210 -2.32 11.78 3.51
C SER A 210 -2.23 13.23 4.02
N LYS A 211 -1.95 14.17 3.13
CA LYS A 211 -1.89 15.60 3.48
C LYS A 211 -3.21 16.11 4.04
N LEU A 212 -4.33 15.71 3.43
CA LEU A 212 -5.65 16.07 3.92
C LEU A 212 -5.91 15.54 5.35
N GLY A 213 -5.60 14.27 5.60
CA GLY A 213 -5.71 13.67 6.94
C GLY A 213 -4.86 14.42 7.97
N GLN A 214 -3.64 14.79 7.60
CA GLN A 214 -2.74 15.60 8.42
C GLN A 214 -3.31 16.98 8.70
N MET A 215 -3.87 17.66 7.68
CA MET A 215 -4.52 18.97 7.84
C MET A 215 -5.71 18.91 8.80
N CYS A 216 -6.56 17.88 8.69
CA CYS A 216 -7.69 17.67 9.63
C CYS A 216 -7.22 17.49 11.07
N ILE A 217 -6.12 16.76 11.29
CA ILE A 217 -5.53 16.58 12.63
C ILE A 217 -5.00 17.91 13.17
N LEU A 218 -4.26 18.67 12.37
CA LEU A 218 -3.72 19.97 12.77
C LEU A 218 -4.85 20.95 13.13
N GLN A 219 -5.93 20.95 12.37
CA GLN A 219 -7.11 21.79 12.67
C GLN A 219 -7.76 21.41 14.00
N LYS A 220 -7.89 20.10 14.30
CA LYS A 220 -8.40 19.65 15.61
C LYS A 220 -7.48 20.11 16.75
N LEU A 221 -6.16 19.94 16.59
CA LEU A 221 -5.17 20.38 17.58
C LEU A 221 -5.21 21.90 17.79
N GLN A 222 -5.36 22.71 16.74
CA GLN A 222 -5.54 24.16 16.84
C GLN A 222 -6.77 24.56 17.65
N ASN A 223 -7.82 23.74 17.59
CA ASN A 223 -9.05 23.94 18.37
C ASN A 223 -9.00 23.31 19.77
N GLY A 224 -7.82 22.82 20.23
CA GLY A 224 -7.65 22.16 21.52
C GLY A 224 -8.27 20.77 21.61
N ILE A 225 -8.64 20.16 20.46
CA ILE A 225 -9.26 18.84 20.40
C ILE A 225 -8.18 17.81 20.09
N LEU A 226 -7.93 16.88 21.01
CA LEU A 226 -7.08 15.72 20.73
C LEU A 226 -7.85 14.73 19.86
N PRO A 227 -7.35 14.37 18.68
CA PRO A 227 -7.96 13.31 17.86
C PRO A 227 -7.84 11.99 18.62
N SER A 228 -8.96 11.39 19.00
CA SER A 228 -8.96 10.03 19.55
C SER A 228 -8.75 9.03 18.40
N ASN A 229 -7.74 8.21 18.53
CA ASN A 229 -7.46 7.15 17.57
C ASN A 229 -7.57 5.80 18.30
N ASN A 230 -8.68 5.11 18.13
CA ASN A 230 -8.93 3.79 18.74
C ASN A 230 -8.15 2.64 18.06
N MET A 231 -7.09 2.94 17.33
CA MET A 231 -6.33 1.91 16.64
C MET A 231 -5.44 1.14 17.62
N PRO A 232 -5.49 -0.19 17.60
CA PRO A 232 -4.54 -0.98 18.35
C PRO A 232 -3.13 -0.71 17.81
N ALA A 233 -2.31 -0.05 18.61
CA ALA A 233 -0.92 0.19 18.26
C ALA A 233 -0.04 -0.91 18.86
N PRO A 234 0.95 -1.41 18.12
CA PRO A 234 1.90 -2.39 18.63
C PRO A 234 2.95 -1.77 19.58
N ILE A 235 2.64 -0.60 20.15
CA ILE A 235 3.51 0.17 21.07
C ILE A 235 2.79 0.47 22.38
N MET A 236 3.56 0.56 23.46
CA MET A 236 3.03 0.97 24.77
C MET A 236 2.91 2.50 24.85
N LEU A 237 1.68 2.98 24.91
CA LEU A 237 1.36 4.38 25.11
C LEU A 237 1.28 4.71 26.59
N GLY A 238 1.71 5.90 26.98
CA GLY A 238 1.52 6.42 28.33
C GLY A 238 0.08 6.84 28.61
N LYS A 239 -0.21 7.16 29.89
CA LYS A 239 -1.55 7.65 30.28
C LYS A 239 -1.90 8.94 29.50
N GLY A 240 -3.02 8.93 28.79
CA GLY A 240 -3.47 10.06 27.95
C GLY A 240 -2.52 10.37 26.78
N GLU A 241 -1.77 9.38 26.32
CA GLU A 241 -0.97 9.47 25.11
C GLU A 241 -1.75 8.87 23.93
N GLU A 242 -1.96 9.68 22.88
CA GLU A 242 -2.72 9.33 21.69
C GLU A 242 -1.84 9.41 20.45
N ILE A 243 -1.95 8.43 19.54
CA ILE A 243 -1.27 8.49 18.25
C ILE A 243 -2.01 9.47 17.34
N LEU A 244 -1.31 10.48 16.87
CA LEU A 244 -1.82 11.45 15.90
C LEU A 244 -1.62 10.99 14.48
N TRP A 245 -0.43 10.40 14.19
CA TRP A 245 -0.06 9.95 12.86
C TRP A 245 0.98 8.83 12.89
N THR A 246 1.05 8.10 11.80
CA THR A 246 2.03 7.00 11.65
C THR A 246 2.68 7.08 10.27
N TYR A 247 4.03 7.02 10.24
CA TYR A 247 4.81 6.84 9.02
C TYR A 247 5.48 5.47 9.03
N ASN A 248 5.26 4.68 7.97
CA ASN A 248 5.93 3.40 7.78
C ASN A 248 7.13 3.56 6.85
N GLY A 249 8.12 2.66 6.97
CA GLY A 249 9.31 2.68 6.11
C GLY A 249 10.30 3.80 6.45
N VAL A 250 10.20 4.38 7.64
CA VAL A 250 11.12 5.43 8.10
C VAL A 250 12.47 4.82 8.47
N SER A 251 13.55 5.42 7.97
CA SER A 251 14.92 5.09 8.36
C SER A 251 15.35 5.96 9.53
N MET A 252 15.85 5.34 10.59
CA MET A 252 16.42 6.07 11.74
C MET A 252 17.94 6.01 11.73
N TYR A 253 18.58 7.16 11.86
CA TYR A 253 20.02 7.30 11.99
C TYR A 253 20.35 7.95 13.34
N GLN A 254 21.48 7.51 13.90
CA GLN A 254 21.99 8.08 15.13
C GLN A 254 23.46 8.46 14.96
N GLU A 255 23.83 9.62 15.46
CA GLU A 255 25.22 10.06 15.48
C GLU A 255 26.09 9.07 16.27
N LYS A 256 27.20 8.62 15.68
CA LYS A 256 28.18 7.72 16.27
C LYS A 256 29.55 8.31 16.10
N THR A 257 30.22 8.53 17.20
CA THR A 257 31.62 8.95 17.24
C THR A 257 32.51 7.74 17.51
N VAL A 258 33.43 7.47 16.61
CA VAL A 258 34.45 6.44 16.77
C VAL A 258 35.78 7.13 17.04
N LYS A 259 36.46 6.70 18.10
CA LYS A 259 37.81 7.17 18.45
C LYS A 259 38.80 6.20 17.87
N GLU A 260 39.56 6.66 16.88
CA GLU A 260 40.74 5.93 16.41
C GLU A 260 41.97 6.44 17.14
N TYR A 261 42.72 5.50 17.72
CA TYR A 261 43.95 5.83 18.42
C TYR A 261 45.13 5.68 17.46
N GLY A 262 45.52 6.79 16.81
CA GLY A 262 46.74 6.86 16.01
C GLY A 262 47.90 7.30 16.86
N GLY A 263 48.96 6.49 16.94
CA GLY A 263 50.16 6.85 17.66
C GLY A 263 51.42 6.42 16.89
N ARG A 264 52.37 7.37 16.70
CA ARG A 264 53.74 7.01 16.33
C ARG A 264 54.50 6.66 17.60
N ARG A 265 55.02 5.43 17.69
CA ARG A 265 56.02 5.09 18.68
C ARG A 265 57.37 5.63 18.21
N SER A 266 57.91 6.58 18.92
CA SER A 266 59.31 6.98 18.80
C SER A 266 60.01 6.64 20.11
N GLY A 267 60.96 5.73 20.07
CA GLY A 267 61.73 5.37 21.21
C GLY A 267 62.87 4.44 20.81
N TRP A 268 63.95 4.49 21.56
CA TRP A 268 65.09 3.61 21.41
C TRP A 268 65.02 2.52 22.48
N SER A 269 65.28 1.28 22.09
CA SER A 269 65.45 0.18 23.03
C SER A 269 66.88 -0.32 22.98
N PHE A 270 67.43 -0.46 24.11
CA PHE A 270 68.83 -1.05 24.23
C PHE A 270 68.83 -2.10 25.32
N ARG A 271 69.64 -3.12 25.11
CA ARG A 271 69.76 -4.26 26.01
C ARG A 271 70.80 -3.92 27.07
N VAL A 272 70.38 -3.93 28.34
CA VAL A 272 71.22 -3.56 29.46
C VAL A 272 71.93 -4.79 30.13
N ALA A 273 71.25 -5.96 30.06
CA ALA A 273 71.78 -7.25 30.53
C ALA A 273 71.05 -8.41 29.84
N LYS A 274 71.53 -9.66 30.03
CA LYS A 274 70.88 -10.86 29.46
C LYS A 274 69.44 -10.97 30.01
N GLY A 275 68.42 -10.73 29.15
CA GLY A 275 67.01 -10.79 29.54
C GLY A 275 66.38 -9.46 29.94
N VAL A 276 67.11 -8.35 30.03
CA VAL A 276 66.62 -7.04 30.45
C VAL A 276 66.80 -6.03 29.31
N THR A 277 65.67 -5.53 28.75
CA THR A 277 65.68 -4.48 27.75
C THR A 277 65.02 -3.22 28.32
N TYR A 278 65.71 -2.10 28.24
CA TYR A 278 65.21 -0.80 28.67
C TYR A 278 64.62 -0.06 27.47
N HIS A 279 63.41 0.40 27.64
CA HIS A 279 62.70 1.18 26.62
C HIS A 279 62.57 2.63 27.05
N THR A 280 63.17 3.53 26.30
CA THR A 280 62.97 4.98 26.47
C THR A 280 62.11 5.48 25.35
N GLY A 281 60.96 6.07 25.65
CA GLY A 281 60.09 6.73 24.68
C GLY A 281 58.70 7.08 25.24
N SER A 282 58.19 8.21 24.86
CA SER A 282 56.83 8.62 25.15
C SER A 282 55.94 8.32 23.97
N THR A 283 54.87 7.58 24.19
CA THR A 283 53.84 7.40 23.18
C THR A 283 52.80 8.52 23.34
N LYS A 284 52.82 9.49 22.45
CA LYS A 284 51.73 10.48 22.37
C LYS A 284 50.62 9.88 21.50
N ILE A 285 49.65 9.28 22.14
CA ILE A 285 48.40 8.81 21.48
C ILE A 285 47.48 10.02 21.40
N LYS A 286 47.19 10.49 20.20
CA LYS A 286 46.11 11.46 19.96
C LYS A 286 44.89 10.69 19.46
N PRO A 287 43.75 10.75 20.18
CA PRO A 287 42.52 10.22 19.64
C PRO A 287 42.09 11.09 18.45
N ILE A 288 41.85 10.45 17.31
CA ILE A 288 41.20 11.08 16.15
C ILE A 288 39.75 10.66 16.24
N GLU A 289 38.86 11.62 16.41
CA GLU A 289 37.43 11.37 16.49
C GLU A 289 36.81 11.53 15.11
N HIS A 290 36.16 10.47 14.62
CA HIS A 290 35.36 10.48 13.42
C HIS A 290 33.88 10.35 13.80
N THR A 291 33.07 11.33 13.42
CA THR A 291 31.64 11.32 13.67
C THR A 291 30.91 11.02 12.36
N PHE A 292 30.06 10.03 12.39
CA PHE A 292 29.19 9.66 11.24
C PHE A 292 27.80 9.27 11.71
N MET A 293 26.85 9.27 10.78
CA MET A 293 25.47 8.86 11.03
C MET A 293 25.33 7.34 10.81
N ASP A 294 25.04 6.62 11.87
CA ASP A 294 24.88 5.15 11.88
C ASP A 294 23.40 4.79 11.74
N CYS A 295 23.05 4.04 10.69
CA CYS A 295 21.68 3.58 10.45
C CYS A 295 21.28 2.54 11.50
N LYS A 296 20.20 2.79 12.24
CA LYS A 296 19.67 1.92 13.29
C LYS A 296 18.56 1.00 12.81
N GLY A 297 18.11 1.17 11.58
CA GLY A 297 17.12 0.33 10.94
C GLY A 297 16.02 1.11 10.26
N ILE A 298 15.18 0.37 9.56
CA ILE A 298 13.95 0.87 8.92
C ILE A 298 12.77 0.36 9.75
N GLY A 299 11.81 1.24 10.03
CA GLY A 299 10.69 0.91 10.90
C GLY A 299 9.51 1.86 10.74
N THR A 300 8.72 1.94 11.79
CA THR A 300 7.54 2.79 11.87
C THR A 300 7.80 3.93 12.84
N LEU A 301 7.48 5.15 12.43
CA LEU A 301 7.53 6.37 13.22
C LEU A 301 6.11 6.76 13.62
N TYR A 302 5.83 6.75 14.92
CA TYR A 302 4.56 7.18 15.51
C TYR A 302 4.72 8.60 16.05
N ILE A 303 3.86 9.49 15.60
CA ILE A 303 3.71 10.85 16.13
C ILE A 303 2.56 10.82 17.12
N THR A 304 2.84 11.05 18.40
CA THR A 304 1.82 11.10 19.44
C THR A 304 1.62 12.57 19.92
N ASN A 305 0.66 12.79 20.79
CA ASN A 305 0.49 14.09 21.46
C ASN A 305 1.57 14.38 22.51
N LYS A 306 2.50 13.44 22.80
CA LYS A 306 3.54 13.61 23.85
C LYS A 306 4.94 13.27 23.37
N ASN A 307 5.06 12.36 22.39
CA ASN A 307 6.31 11.76 22.01
C ASN A 307 6.42 11.51 20.51
N LEU A 308 7.63 11.48 20.04
CA LEU A 308 8.01 10.85 18.80
C LEU A 308 8.54 9.44 19.12
N ILE A 309 7.91 8.39 18.58
CA ILE A 309 8.26 7.00 18.88
C ILE A 309 8.62 6.29 17.58
N PHE A 310 9.85 5.80 17.50
CA PHE A 310 10.31 4.95 16.40
C PHE A 310 10.40 3.51 16.88
N GLN A 311 9.94 2.58 16.05
CA GLN A 311 10.05 1.15 16.28
C GLN A 311 10.44 0.41 15.01
N SER A 312 11.48 -0.40 15.09
CA SER A 312 11.90 -1.35 14.06
C SER A 312 12.15 -2.71 14.69
N THR A 313 12.53 -3.70 13.90
CA THR A 313 12.93 -5.03 14.38
C THR A 313 14.24 -4.99 15.18
N THR A 314 15.08 -3.99 14.95
CA THR A 314 16.45 -3.89 15.54
C THR A 314 16.58 -2.77 16.55
N SER A 315 15.67 -1.81 16.59
CA SER A 315 15.78 -0.61 17.41
C SER A 315 14.42 -0.03 17.77
N ALA A 316 14.29 0.45 18.99
CA ALA A 316 13.18 1.25 19.45
C ALA A 316 13.68 2.53 20.13
N GLN A 317 13.04 3.67 19.80
CA GLN A 317 13.42 4.97 20.35
C GLN A 317 12.16 5.78 20.67
N LYS A 318 12.05 6.24 21.92
CA LYS A 318 11.01 7.17 22.36
C LYS A 318 11.64 8.52 22.70
N VAL A 319 11.15 9.59 22.10
CA VAL A 319 11.65 10.96 22.31
C VAL A 319 10.51 11.85 22.74
N PRO A 320 10.42 12.21 24.05
CA PRO A 320 9.44 13.18 24.53
C PRO A 320 9.67 14.55 23.91
N TYR A 321 8.61 15.24 23.51
CA TYR A 321 8.75 16.61 22.99
C TYR A 321 9.36 17.56 24.04
N SER A 322 9.06 17.36 25.31
CA SER A 322 9.67 18.13 26.43
C SER A 322 11.20 17.93 26.59
N LYS A 323 11.79 16.94 25.91
CA LYS A 323 13.24 16.69 25.90
C LYS A 323 13.90 17.10 24.58
N MET A 324 13.15 17.71 23.65
CA MET A 324 13.70 18.26 22.42
C MET A 324 14.10 19.72 22.64
N ILE A 325 15.34 20.05 22.30
CA ILE A 325 15.85 21.42 22.31
C ILE A 325 15.78 22.06 20.92
N GLY A 326 15.60 21.27 19.88
CA GLY A 326 15.48 21.73 18.51
C GLY A 326 15.14 20.60 17.55
N VAL A 327 14.53 20.96 16.43
CA VAL A 327 14.25 20.06 15.32
C VAL A 327 14.63 20.77 14.03
N THR A 328 15.48 20.16 13.21
CA THR A 328 15.86 20.66 11.90
C THR A 328 15.06 19.90 10.83
N PRO A 329 14.17 20.58 10.09
CA PRO A 329 13.41 19.93 9.00
C PRO A 329 14.28 19.76 7.75
N TYR A 330 14.07 18.61 7.08
CA TYR A 330 14.56 18.32 5.73
C TYR A 330 13.35 18.03 4.82
N SER A 331 13.55 18.00 3.51
CA SER A 331 12.50 17.67 2.56
C SER A 331 11.97 16.22 2.71
N ASP A 332 12.79 15.33 3.24
CA ASP A 332 12.55 13.90 3.38
C ASP A 332 12.62 13.40 4.83
N GLY A 333 12.58 14.30 5.83
CA GLY A 333 12.65 13.92 7.23
C GLY A 333 13.00 15.02 8.19
N VAL A 334 13.46 14.66 9.40
CA VAL A 334 13.85 15.59 10.46
C VAL A 334 15.10 15.11 11.19
N GLU A 335 15.90 16.08 11.68
CA GLU A 335 16.94 15.84 12.69
C GLU A 335 16.45 16.40 14.04
N VAL A 336 16.50 15.58 15.08
CA VAL A 336 16.04 15.90 16.42
C VAL A 336 17.23 16.11 17.35
N HIS A 337 17.31 17.29 17.94
CA HIS A 337 18.28 17.65 18.95
C HIS A 337 17.67 17.50 20.35
N ARG A 338 18.30 16.73 21.20
CA ARG A 338 17.79 16.41 22.54
C ARG A 338 18.61 17.09 23.64
N ASP A 339 17.94 17.44 24.73
CA ASP A 339 18.60 17.95 25.92
C ASP A 339 19.46 16.88 26.61
N GLY A 340 20.67 17.27 27.08
CA GLY A 340 21.60 16.42 27.79
C GLY A 340 23.00 16.39 27.18
N ALA A 341 24.02 16.47 28.03
CA ALA A 341 25.43 16.64 27.65
C ALA A 341 26.01 15.53 26.73
N ASN A 342 25.37 14.35 26.72
CA ASN A 342 25.81 13.19 25.91
C ASN A 342 24.73 12.70 24.94
N MET A 343 23.71 13.53 24.67
CA MET A 343 22.60 13.14 23.80
C MET A 343 23.00 13.25 22.33
N LYS A 344 23.01 12.10 21.68
CA LYS A 344 23.31 11.98 20.25
C LYS A 344 22.14 12.50 19.41
N ARG A 345 22.45 13.15 18.30
CA ARG A 345 21.46 13.56 17.31
C ARG A 345 20.77 12.33 16.70
N LEU A 346 19.47 12.46 16.45
CA LEU A 346 18.65 11.46 15.77
C LEU A 346 18.13 12.04 14.48
N THR A 347 18.28 11.32 13.38
CA THR A 347 17.69 11.70 12.09
C THR A 347 16.69 10.64 11.67
N PHE A 348 15.51 11.08 11.30
CA PHE A 348 14.43 10.24 10.77
C PHE A 348 14.18 10.65 9.33
N GLN A 349 14.27 9.71 8.37
CA GLN A 349 14.10 9.94 6.94
C GLN A 349 13.04 9.04 6.34
N GLY A 350 12.42 9.48 5.23
CA GLY A 350 11.40 8.75 4.48
C GLY A 350 10.00 9.35 4.58
N PHE A 351 9.87 10.61 5.06
CA PHE A 351 8.59 11.33 5.14
C PHE A 351 8.78 12.84 5.01
N ASP A 352 7.70 13.55 4.60
CA ASP A 352 7.67 15.01 4.59
C ASP A 352 7.60 15.55 6.03
N SER A 353 8.53 16.42 6.39
CA SER A 353 8.65 16.99 7.73
C SER A 353 7.52 17.95 8.12
N TRP A 354 6.78 18.48 7.16
CA TRP A 354 5.79 19.55 7.35
C TRP A 354 4.79 19.26 8.47
N PHE A 355 4.18 18.08 8.46
CA PHE A 355 3.19 17.71 9.47
C PHE A 355 3.78 17.63 10.88
N LEU A 356 4.92 16.95 11.03
CA LEU A 356 5.59 16.81 12.34
C LEU A 356 5.99 18.17 12.92
N MET A 357 6.51 19.07 12.10
CA MET A 357 6.89 20.42 12.53
C MET A 357 5.68 21.23 13.05
N ASN A 358 4.53 21.13 12.35
CA ASN A 358 3.30 21.78 12.79
C ASN A 358 2.75 21.15 14.10
N VAL A 359 2.79 19.82 14.23
CA VAL A 359 2.37 19.14 15.49
C VAL A 359 3.23 19.60 16.66
N ILE A 360 4.56 19.61 16.52
CA ILE A 360 5.47 20.06 17.60
C ILE A 360 5.17 21.51 17.98
N SER A 361 4.98 22.39 17.01
CA SER A 361 4.66 23.80 17.23
C SER A 361 3.34 23.98 17.99
N LEU A 362 2.30 23.23 17.64
CA LEU A 362 1.00 23.31 18.30
C LEU A 362 1.03 22.76 19.73
N ILE A 363 1.68 21.60 19.92
CA ILE A 363 1.78 20.97 21.26
C ILE A 363 2.65 21.80 22.21
N ALA A 364 3.69 22.46 21.72
CA ALA A 364 4.51 23.34 22.55
C ALA A 364 3.73 24.56 23.10
N ASN A 365 2.59 24.91 22.49
CA ASN A 365 1.72 26.02 22.88
C ASN A 365 0.43 25.58 23.62
N MET A 366 0.24 24.28 23.85
CA MET A 366 -0.84 23.70 24.65
C MET A 366 -0.42 23.52 26.09
#